data_6595a3f1175f3a93cd5d65a599f66a6a
#
_entry.id   6595a3f1175f3a93cd5d65a599f66a6a
#
_cell.length_a   1.000
_cell.length_b   1.000
_cell.length_c   1.000
_cell.angle_alpha   90.00
_cell.angle_beta   90.00
_cell.angle_gamma   90.00
#
_symmetry.space_group_name_H-M   'P 1'
#
loop_
_entity.id
_entity.type
_entity.pdbx_description
1 polymer ?
#
loop_
_entity_poly.entity_id
_entity_poly.type
_entity_poly.pdbx_seq_one_letter_code
_entity_poly.pdbx_strand_id
1 'polypeptide(L)'
;MGPCHQVGDTIIHVPKERVVFAGDVLFRQCTPMGWTGSYDKWFQCLDLLMQLDPQVIVPGHGPPCGIEGVREMKAYLQYVRDESKKCFDAGLTSLDVAKRIEFGPYGEWRAPARLYMNVERAYREFRNEPLDAPWDWAATFDAVYRVAKAKGIEAEF
;
A
#
# COMPACT_ATOMS: atom_id res chain seq x y z
N MET A 1 16.22 -2.14 -5.80
CA MET A 1 15.03 -1.35 -5.40
C MET A 1 14.69 -1.67 -3.97
N GLY A 2 13.82 -0.95 -3.35
CA GLY A 2 13.27 -1.25 -2.05
C GLY A 2 14.22 -1.17 -0.85
N PRO A 3 13.79 -1.65 0.29
CA PRO A 3 12.50 -2.29 0.52
C PRO A 3 11.32 -1.32 0.38
N CYS A 4 10.31 -1.71 -0.37
CA CYS A 4 9.03 -1.00 -0.47
C CYS A 4 7.87 -1.88 0.00
N HIS A 5 7.54 -3.00 -0.66
CA HIS A 5 6.62 -3.99 -0.12
C HIS A 5 7.32 -4.83 0.95
N GLN A 6 8.50 -5.39 0.62
CA GLN A 6 9.33 -6.16 1.55
C GLN A 6 10.82 -6.13 1.17
N VAL A 7 11.66 -6.73 2.01
CA VAL A 7 13.07 -6.95 1.68
C VAL A 7 13.17 -7.90 0.48
N GLY A 8 13.94 -7.50 -0.53
CA GLY A 8 14.14 -8.31 -1.73
C GLY A 8 13.13 -8.04 -2.85
N ASP A 9 12.40 -6.94 -2.80
CA ASP A 9 11.55 -6.53 -3.94
C ASP A 9 12.34 -6.50 -5.24
N THR A 10 11.81 -7.16 -6.25
CA THR A 10 12.44 -7.30 -7.56
C THR A 10 11.44 -6.99 -8.66
N ILE A 11 11.87 -6.25 -9.68
CA ILE A 11 11.12 -6.09 -10.92
C ILE A 11 11.89 -6.71 -12.09
N ILE A 12 11.17 -7.13 -13.11
CA ILE A 12 11.76 -7.59 -14.37
C ILE A 12 11.35 -6.59 -15.45
N HIS A 13 12.34 -5.93 -16.06
CA HIS A 13 12.12 -5.03 -17.19
C HIS A 13 12.51 -5.69 -18.50
N VAL A 14 11.62 -5.66 -19.48
CA VAL A 14 11.82 -6.15 -20.83
C VAL A 14 11.76 -4.94 -21.79
N PRO A 15 12.89 -4.24 -22.01
CA PRO A 15 12.89 -2.91 -22.66
C PRO A 15 12.36 -2.94 -24.09
N LYS A 16 12.72 -3.97 -24.86
CA LYS A 16 12.33 -4.11 -26.28
C LYS A 16 10.83 -4.18 -26.45
N GLU A 17 10.15 -4.92 -25.58
CA GLU A 17 8.71 -5.11 -25.58
C GLU A 17 7.98 -4.01 -24.77
N ARG A 18 8.73 -3.15 -24.08
CA ARG A 18 8.22 -2.12 -23.15
C ARG A 18 7.28 -2.72 -22.09
N VAL A 19 7.68 -3.87 -21.54
CA VAL A 19 6.95 -4.58 -20.48
C VAL A 19 7.75 -4.55 -19.19
N VAL A 20 7.04 -4.33 -18.07
CA VAL A 20 7.61 -4.46 -16.72
C VAL A 20 6.74 -5.43 -15.91
N PHE A 21 7.36 -6.45 -15.33
CA PHE A 21 6.75 -7.27 -14.27
C PHE A 21 7.16 -6.64 -12.94
N ALA A 22 6.20 -6.03 -12.27
CA ALA A 22 6.45 -5.22 -11.08
C ALA A 22 6.41 -6.01 -9.78
N GLY A 23 5.86 -7.24 -9.79
CA GLY A 23 5.61 -7.96 -8.55
C GLY A 23 4.80 -7.10 -7.58
N ASP A 24 5.01 -7.29 -6.29
CA ASP A 24 4.29 -6.57 -5.24
C ASP A 24 4.77 -5.12 -5.00
N VAL A 25 5.62 -4.61 -5.89
CA VAL A 25 5.89 -3.17 -5.98
C VAL A 25 4.63 -2.42 -6.46
N LEU A 26 3.79 -3.09 -7.28
CA LEU A 26 2.54 -2.55 -7.78
C LEU A 26 1.35 -3.47 -7.49
N PHE A 27 0.30 -2.90 -6.91
CA PHE A 27 -1.03 -3.48 -6.78
C PHE A 27 -2.00 -2.67 -7.64
N ARG A 28 -2.87 -3.34 -8.38
CA ARG A 28 -3.86 -2.70 -9.24
C ARG A 28 -5.27 -3.12 -8.85
N GLN A 29 -6.12 -2.15 -8.49
CA GLN A 29 -7.48 -2.39 -8.01
C GLN A 29 -7.54 -3.39 -6.83
N CYS A 30 -6.50 -3.38 -6.03
CA CYS A 30 -6.35 -4.17 -4.83
C CYS A 30 -5.60 -3.34 -3.80
N THR A 31 -6.09 -3.29 -2.56
CA THR A 31 -5.43 -2.53 -1.51
C THR A 31 -4.03 -3.10 -1.24
N PRO A 32 -2.97 -2.32 -1.43
CA PRO A 32 -1.61 -2.81 -1.24
C PRO A 32 -1.34 -3.13 0.23
N MET A 33 -0.35 -3.97 0.45
CA MET A 33 0.23 -4.26 1.76
C MET A 33 1.74 -4.13 1.67
N GLY A 34 2.38 -3.62 2.70
CA GLY A 34 3.84 -3.53 2.78
C GLY A 34 4.32 -3.93 4.18
N TRP A 35 5.36 -4.77 4.22
CA TRP A 35 5.83 -5.38 5.45
C TRP A 35 7.02 -4.64 6.07
N THR A 36 8.05 -4.37 5.27
CA THR A 36 9.34 -3.89 5.76
C THR A 36 9.87 -2.66 5.02
N GLY A 37 9.18 -2.16 4.02
CA GLY A 37 9.59 -0.96 3.30
C GLY A 37 9.10 0.34 3.95
N SER A 38 9.54 1.49 3.50
CA SER A 38 8.98 2.78 3.87
C SER A 38 8.11 3.35 2.76
N TYR A 39 7.20 4.25 3.11
CA TYR A 39 6.41 4.98 2.12
C TYR A 39 7.32 5.73 1.12
N ASP A 40 8.37 6.40 1.61
CA ASP A 40 9.29 7.14 0.74
C ASP A 40 10.02 6.21 -0.25
N LYS A 41 10.42 5.02 0.21
CA LYS A 41 11.01 4.01 -0.69
C LYS A 41 10.00 3.48 -1.69
N TRP A 42 8.75 3.28 -1.26
CA TRP A 42 7.72 2.83 -2.17
C TRP A 42 7.42 3.87 -3.25
N PHE A 43 7.33 5.16 -2.89
CA PHE A 43 7.18 6.23 -3.86
C PHE A 43 8.34 6.28 -4.85
N GLN A 44 9.59 6.14 -4.38
CA GLN A 44 10.77 6.06 -5.27
C GLN A 44 10.68 4.87 -6.25
N CYS A 45 10.20 3.71 -5.79
CA CYS A 45 10.01 2.54 -6.65
C CYS A 45 8.91 2.77 -7.69
N LEU A 46 7.80 3.39 -7.32
CA LEU A 46 6.72 3.74 -8.25
C LEU A 46 7.19 4.79 -9.27
N ASP A 47 8.00 5.77 -8.86
CA ASP A 47 8.59 6.74 -9.79
C ASP A 47 9.55 6.08 -10.77
N LEU A 48 10.35 5.11 -10.31
CA LEU A 48 11.19 4.32 -11.21
C LEU A 48 10.37 3.53 -12.23
N LEU A 49 9.26 2.89 -11.83
CA LEU A 49 8.37 2.22 -12.77
C LEU A 49 7.88 3.17 -13.87
N MET A 50 7.53 4.42 -13.52
CA MET A 50 7.12 5.42 -14.51
C MET A 50 8.27 5.87 -15.42
N GLN A 51 9.49 5.99 -14.88
CA GLN A 51 10.68 6.39 -15.65
C GLN A 51 11.12 5.34 -16.68
N LEU A 52 10.79 4.06 -16.47
CA LEU A 52 11.05 3.00 -17.44
C LEU A 52 10.17 3.10 -18.70
N ASP A 53 9.20 4.00 -18.72
CA ASP A 53 8.26 4.27 -19.82
C ASP A 53 7.64 2.97 -20.42
N PRO A 54 7.09 2.07 -19.61
CA PRO A 54 6.52 0.83 -20.11
C PRO A 54 5.17 1.10 -20.80
N GLN A 55 4.83 0.25 -21.79
CA GLN A 55 3.48 0.17 -22.33
C GLN A 55 2.57 -0.71 -21.49
N VAL A 56 3.15 -1.77 -20.90
CA VAL A 56 2.41 -2.72 -20.07
C VAL A 56 3.21 -2.95 -18.79
N ILE A 57 2.50 -2.86 -17.67
CA ILE A 57 3.01 -3.24 -16.35
C ILE A 57 2.15 -4.40 -15.84
N VAL A 58 2.79 -5.49 -15.47
CA VAL A 58 2.15 -6.64 -14.82
C VAL A 58 2.37 -6.50 -13.31
N PRO A 59 1.33 -6.15 -12.54
CA PRO A 59 1.43 -6.03 -11.10
C PRO A 59 1.50 -7.40 -10.42
N GLY A 60 1.87 -7.45 -9.14
CA GLY A 60 1.76 -8.66 -8.32
C GLY A 60 0.31 -9.05 -8.06
N HIS A 61 -0.56 -8.05 -7.94
CA HIS A 61 -1.99 -8.23 -7.72
C HIS A 61 -2.82 -7.31 -8.63
N GLY A 62 -3.91 -7.87 -9.17
CA GLY A 62 -4.82 -7.16 -10.06
C GLY A 62 -4.46 -7.28 -11.55
N PRO A 63 -5.21 -6.61 -12.44
CA PRO A 63 -5.00 -6.72 -13.87
C PRO A 63 -3.75 -5.95 -14.35
N PRO A 64 -3.14 -6.36 -15.49
CA PRO A 64 -2.13 -5.56 -16.16
C PRO A 64 -2.64 -4.14 -16.45
N CYS A 65 -1.74 -3.17 -16.45
CA CYS A 65 -2.08 -1.76 -16.65
C CYS A 65 -0.94 -1.01 -17.37
N GLY A 66 -1.16 0.26 -17.63
CA GLY A 66 -0.12 1.22 -18.00
C GLY A 66 0.34 2.05 -16.79
N ILE A 67 0.92 3.21 -17.08
CA ILE A 67 1.42 4.15 -16.05
C ILE A 67 0.27 4.70 -15.17
N GLU A 68 -0.96 4.72 -15.68
CA GLU A 68 -2.15 5.14 -14.92
C GLU A 68 -2.35 4.30 -13.65
N GLY A 69 -2.11 2.99 -13.70
CA GLY A 69 -2.20 2.12 -12.52
C GLY A 69 -1.15 2.45 -11.46
N VAL A 70 0.06 2.83 -11.88
CA VAL A 70 1.12 3.28 -10.95
C VAL A 70 0.72 4.59 -10.27
N ARG A 71 0.20 5.55 -11.05
CA ARG A 71 -0.26 6.85 -10.52
C ARG A 71 -1.41 6.68 -9.54
N GLU A 72 -2.34 5.78 -9.83
CA GLU A 72 -3.50 5.52 -8.98
C GLU A 72 -3.07 4.92 -7.63
N MET A 73 -2.21 3.91 -7.63
CA MET A 73 -1.68 3.35 -6.38
C MET A 73 -0.85 4.38 -5.60
N LYS A 74 -0.03 5.19 -6.30
CA LYS A 74 0.75 6.25 -5.65
C LYS A 74 -0.15 7.27 -4.98
N ALA A 75 -1.23 7.68 -5.65
CA ALA A 75 -2.22 8.61 -5.09
C ALA A 75 -2.93 8.03 -3.86
N TYR A 76 -3.29 6.74 -3.90
CA TYR A 76 -3.83 6.03 -2.74
C TYR A 76 -2.87 6.06 -1.55
N LEU A 77 -1.63 5.66 -1.75
CA LEU A 77 -0.62 5.63 -0.69
C LEU A 77 -0.37 7.03 -0.11
N GLN A 78 -0.31 8.05 -0.96
CA GLN A 78 -0.16 9.43 -0.52
C GLN A 78 -1.35 9.88 0.33
N TYR A 79 -2.57 9.61 -0.13
CA TYR A 79 -3.81 9.92 0.61
C TYR A 79 -3.81 9.27 2.01
N VAL A 80 -3.51 7.97 2.07
CA VAL A 80 -3.51 7.25 3.36
C VAL A 80 -2.42 7.81 4.29
N ARG A 81 -1.22 8.09 3.78
CA ARG A 81 -0.12 8.66 4.58
C ARG A 81 -0.50 10.03 5.14
N ASP A 82 -1.07 10.90 4.31
CA ASP A 82 -1.41 12.28 4.70
C ASP A 82 -2.52 12.30 5.76
N GLU A 83 -3.58 11.51 5.57
CA GLU A 83 -4.65 11.38 6.56
C GLU A 83 -4.14 10.75 7.85
N SER A 84 -3.27 9.74 7.75
CA SER A 84 -2.63 9.11 8.91
C SER A 84 -1.78 10.13 9.70
N LYS A 85 -1.03 11.00 9.02
CA LYS A 85 -0.20 12.02 9.71
C LYS A 85 -1.03 13.01 10.49
N LYS A 86 -2.10 13.55 9.90
CA LYS A 86 -3.01 14.47 10.58
C LYS A 86 -3.57 13.86 11.87
N CYS A 87 -3.98 12.60 11.79
CA CYS A 87 -4.57 11.90 12.92
C CYS A 87 -3.54 11.47 13.97
N PHE A 88 -2.33 11.11 13.55
CA PHE A 88 -1.20 10.81 14.44
C PHE A 88 -0.86 12.03 15.30
N ASP A 89 -0.75 13.21 14.69
CA ASP A 89 -0.46 14.47 15.38
C ASP A 89 -1.59 14.88 16.35
N ALA A 90 -2.82 14.41 16.08
CA ALA A 90 -3.97 14.58 16.97
C ALA A 90 -4.06 13.51 18.09
N GLY A 91 -3.11 12.57 18.14
CA GLY A 91 -3.03 11.54 19.19
C GLY A 91 -4.00 10.36 19.04
N LEU A 92 -4.57 10.15 17.85
CA LEU A 92 -5.45 9.00 17.61
C LEU A 92 -4.64 7.70 17.41
N THR A 93 -5.26 6.55 17.70
CA THR A 93 -4.65 5.26 17.41
C THR A 93 -4.78 4.91 15.92
N SER A 94 -3.86 4.10 15.39
CA SER A 94 -3.92 3.65 13.99
C SER A 94 -5.23 2.91 13.65
N LEU A 95 -5.78 2.15 14.61
CA LEU A 95 -7.06 1.48 14.44
C LEU A 95 -8.24 2.47 14.34
N ASP A 96 -8.26 3.51 15.18
CA ASP A 96 -9.32 4.52 15.13
C ASP A 96 -9.26 5.30 13.83
N VAL A 97 -8.05 5.58 13.35
CA VAL A 97 -7.82 6.25 12.07
C VAL A 97 -8.29 5.39 10.91
N ALA A 98 -7.91 4.12 10.85
CA ALA A 98 -8.34 3.22 9.79
C ALA A 98 -9.87 3.06 9.71
N LYS A 99 -10.56 3.16 10.85
CA LYS A 99 -12.04 3.19 10.89
C LYS A 99 -12.63 4.50 10.37
N ARG A 100 -11.91 5.63 10.48
CA ARG A 100 -12.39 6.96 10.10
C ARG A 100 -12.08 7.33 8.66
N ILE A 101 -10.88 6.95 8.15
CA ILE A 101 -10.49 7.26 6.77
C ILE A 101 -11.53 6.68 5.81
N GLU A 102 -12.09 7.54 4.98
CA GLU A 102 -13.01 7.11 3.93
C GLU A 102 -12.25 6.44 2.79
N PHE A 103 -12.80 5.37 2.26
CA PHE A 103 -12.17 4.68 1.14
C PHE A 103 -12.18 5.51 -0.15
N GLY A 104 -13.16 6.41 -0.31
CA GLY A 104 -13.33 7.18 -1.53
C GLY A 104 -13.42 6.27 -2.77
N PRO A 105 -12.69 6.60 -3.85
CA PRO A 105 -12.72 5.78 -5.07
C PRO A 105 -12.07 4.41 -4.90
N TYR A 106 -11.36 4.18 -3.81
CA TYR A 106 -10.64 2.93 -3.53
C TYR A 106 -11.51 1.89 -2.80
N GLY A 107 -12.74 2.23 -2.46
CA GLY A 107 -13.65 1.32 -1.76
C GLY A 107 -14.09 0.10 -2.58
N GLU A 108 -14.00 0.20 -3.92
CA GLU A 108 -14.28 -0.89 -4.84
C GLU A 108 -13.05 -1.78 -5.12
N TRP A 109 -11.91 -1.45 -4.58
CA TRP A 109 -10.73 -2.29 -4.68
C TRP A 109 -10.91 -3.56 -3.84
N ARG A 110 -10.27 -4.63 -4.26
CA ARG A 110 -10.23 -5.84 -3.45
C ARG A 110 -9.58 -5.56 -2.10
N ALA A 111 -10.11 -6.19 -1.07
CA ALA A 111 -9.63 -6.13 0.32
C ALA A 111 -9.45 -4.70 0.87
N PRO A 112 -10.45 -3.80 0.78
CA PRO A 112 -10.27 -2.40 1.18
C PRO A 112 -9.99 -2.24 2.68
N ALA A 113 -10.40 -3.18 3.53
CA ALA A 113 -10.09 -3.17 4.96
C ALA A 113 -8.59 -3.30 5.28
N ARG A 114 -7.77 -3.78 4.34
CA ARG A 114 -6.29 -3.76 4.45
C ARG A 114 -5.72 -2.34 4.61
N LEU A 115 -6.56 -1.31 4.42
CA LEU A 115 -6.23 0.08 4.78
C LEU A 115 -5.59 0.18 6.17
N TYR A 116 -6.05 -0.61 7.16
CA TYR A 116 -5.42 -0.63 8.49
C TYR A 116 -3.91 -0.87 8.42
N MET A 117 -3.47 -1.79 7.58
CA MET A 117 -2.05 -2.13 7.48
C MET A 117 -1.23 -0.97 6.92
N ASN A 118 -1.80 -0.22 5.98
CA ASN A 118 -1.15 0.97 5.44
C ASN A 118 -1.11 2.10 6.48
N VAL A 119 -2.18 2.30 7.25
CA VAL A 119 -2.21 3.26 8.37
C VAL A 119 -1.18 2.87 9.44
N GLU A 120 -1.16 1.61 9.89
CA GLU A 120 -0.20 1.15 10.90
C GLU A 120 1.24 1.26 10.39
N ARG A 121 1.47 1.01 9.09
CA ARG A 121 2.77 1.24 8.46
C ARG A 121 3.21 2.69 8.58
N ALA A 122 2.34 3.65 8.24
CA ALA A 122 2.63 5.07 8.39
C ALA A 122 2.92 5.43 9.87
N TYR A 123 2.15 4.90 10.79
CA TYR A 123 2.32 5.11 12.23
C TYR A 123 3.67 4.61 12.74
N ARG A 124 4.12 3.44 12.30
CA ARG A 124 5.45 2.91 12.62
C ARG A 124 6.56 3.85 12.15
N GLU A 125 6.44 4.39 10.94
CA GLU A 125 7.39 5.38 10.43
C GLU A 125 7.36 6.67 11.25
N PHE A 126 6.19 7.17 11.62
CA PHE A 126 6.07 8.38 12.45
C PHE A 126 6.65 8.18 13.87
N ARG A 127 6.59 6.96 14.39
CA ARG A 127 7.22 6.58 15.66
C ARG A 127 8.70 6.25 15.52
N ASN A 128 9.29 6.33 14.32
CA ASN A 128 10.66 5.93 14.00
C ASN A 128 10.97 4.48 14.41
N GLU A 129 10.02 3.58 14.27
CA GLU A 129 10.24 2.14 14.47
C GLU A 129 11.16 1.58 13.36
N PRO A 130 11.98 0.54 13.66
CA PRO A 130 12.73 -0.16 12.63
C PRO A 130 11.82 -0.66 11.51
N LEU A 131 12.24 -0.51 10.25
CA LEU A 131 11.41 -0.89 9.10
C LEU A 131 11.10 -2.40 9.06
N ASP A 132 11.96 -3.21 9.66
CA ASP A 132 11.87 -4.66 9.79
C ASP A 132 11.30 -5.12 11.15
N ALA A 133 10.79 -4.18 11.97
CA ALA A 133 10.15 -4.53 13.22
C ALA A 133 9.03 -5.56 12.97
N PRO A 134 8.98 -6.66 13.74
CA PRO A 134 8.03 -7.73 13.49
C PRO A 134 6.58 -7.25 13.63
N TRP A 135 5.70 -7.83 12.81
CA TRP A 135 4.26 -7.63 12.93
C TRP A 135 3.66 -8.68 13.87
N ASP A 136 2.80 -8.21 14.78
CA ASP A 136 1.87 -9.12 15.45
C ASP A 136 0.72 -9.42 14.47
N TRP A 137 0.84 -10.55 13.78
CA TRP A 137 -0.12 -10.95 12.76
C TRP A 137 -1.52 -11.20 13.32
N ALA A 138 -1.62 -11.75 14.53
CA ALA A 138 -2.93 -12.00 15.16
C ALA A 138 -3.64 -10.66 15.45
N ALA A 139 -2.94 -9.72 16.07
CA ALA A 139 -3.48 -8.39 16.31
C ALA A 139 -3.75 -7.61 15.02
N THR A 140 -2.91 -7.79 13.98
CA THR A 140 -3.09 -7.13 12.68
C THR A 140 -4.35 -7.61 11.97
N PHE A 141 -4.57 -8.92 11.91
CA PHE A 141 -5.77 -9.47 11.28
C PHE A 141 -7.05 -9.16 12.07
N ASP A 142 -7.00 -9.16 13.41
CA ASP A 142 -8.11 -8.69 14.24
C ASP A 142 -8.45 -7.22 13.92
N ALA A 143 -7.44 -6.38 13.77
CA ALA A 143 -7.65 -4.97 13.44
C ALA A 143 -8.26 -4.79 12.04
N VAL A 144 -7.80 -5.53 11.02
CA VAL A 144 -8.41 -5.54 9.68
C VAL A 144 -9.88 -5.96 9.76
N TYR A 145 -10.18 -7.04 10.50
CA TYR A 145 -11.56 -7.48 10.72
C TYR A 145 -12.43 -6.40 11.39
N ARG A 146 -11.88 -5.72 12.41
CA ARG A 146 -12.59 -4.63 13.11
C ARG A 146 -12.86 -3.42 12.23
N VAL A 147 -11.95 -3.11 11.29
CA VAL A 147 -12.16 -2.06 10.28
C VAL A 147 -13.26 -2.49 9.31
N ALA A 148 -13.20 -3.71 8.78
CA ALA A 148 -14.23 -4.25 7.89
C ALA A 148 -15.62 -4.18 8.54
N LYS A 149 -15.73 -4.67 9.78
CA LYS A 149 -16.98 -4.62 10.56
C LYS A 149 -17.49 -3.19 10.77
N ALA A 150 -16.59 -2.25 11.11
CA ALA A 150 -16.97 -0.85 11.33
C ALA A 150 -17.46 -0.16 10.05
N LYS A 151 -16.99 -0.60 8.90
CA LYS A 151 -17.34 -0.07 7.58
C LYS A 151 -18.44 -0.88 6.86
N GLY A 152 -18.96 -1.95 7.49
CA GLY A 152 -20.05 -2.76 6.93
C GLY A 152 -19.65 -3.54 5.67
N ILE A 153 -18.39 -3.94 5.56
CA ILE A 153 -17.85 -4.72 4.44
C ILE A 153 -17.32 -6.08 4.90
N GLU A 154 -17.12 -6.99 3.96
CA GLU A 154 -16.48 -8.27 4.24
C GLU A 154 -14.98 -8.11 4.50
N ALA A 155 -14.45 -8.90 5.44
CA ALA A 155 -13.02 -8.93 5.71
C ALA A 155 -12.33 -9.87 4.72
N GLU A 156 -11.52 -9.31 3.82
CA GLU A 156 -10.63 -10.04 2.92
C GLU A 156 -9.18 -9.87 3.38
N PHE A 157 -8.43 -10.99 3.38
CA PHE A 157 -7.04 -11.04 3.81
C PHE A 157 -6.09 -11.40 2.67
#